data_b8ba3821b571d700186038c9b80d79e8
#
_entry.id   b8ba3821b571d700186038c9b80d79e8
#
_cell.length_a   1.000
_cell.length_b   1.000
_cell.length_c   1.000
_cell.angle_alpha   90.00
_cell.angle_beta   90.00
_cell.angle_gamma   90.00
#
_symmetry.space_group_name_H-M   'P 1'
#
loop_
_entity.id
_entity.type
_entity.pdbx_description
1 polymer ?
#
loop_
_entity_poly.entity_id
_entity_poly.type
_entity_poly.pdbx_seq_one_letter_code
_entity_poly.pdbx_strand_id
1 'polypeptide(L)'
;MDIDGKKIIYFYVPESNQAHSYKGIYYDRNQDGDFELRSTEQIANLFIRKSRMKTEDRVYPMLGMKDLDEEAFEELRKGIRIENSKHPWLNLSNEEIIRSGELIAVDPETGKEGLTLAAILLFGNSHAIATALPTYRIDLLCRVNDTELYDDRELLSCNLLKAYPIMMDFIKKHLPEQPYIEGIQRFSLRDRILREVALNLIIHREYSSAYPTTFTIYRDRIVTENWNIPYVYGHIDLQTMRPHRKNPKIANVFSQMGIVEELGSGIRKMFKYTPLYANGKEPIIEEQDVYRIEIPYIPTLQGSNAEATQKSTQKSTQKSTQKIIELIKDNPQITTQEMAEAIGIIRRTVAKHIKSLQEKGIIKRVGPDKGGHWEVVED
;
A
#
# COMPACT_ATOMS: atom_id res chain seq x y z
N MET A 1 -46.38 10.05 -10.26
CA MET A 1 -45.84 11.04 -11.25
C MET A 1 -46.28 10.67 -12.64
N ASP A 2 -46.64 11.62 -13.45
CA ASP A 2 -46.94 11.40 -14.86
C ASP A 2 -45.80 12.02 -15.67
N ILE A 3 -45.05 11.22 -16.42
CA ILE A 3 -43.92 11.67 -17.22
C ILE A 3 -44.15 11.14 -18.64
N ASP A 4 -44.27 12.02 -19.60
CA ASP A 4 -44.55 11.70 -21.02
C ASP A 4 -45.78 10.77 -21.23
N GLY A 5 -46.85 11.01 -20.44
CA GLY A 5 -48.10 10.22 -20.51
C GLY A 5 -48.00 8.82 -19.86
N LYS A 6 -46.87 8.50 -19.18
CA LYS A 6 -46.69 7.23 -18.47
C LYS A 6 -46.80 7.46 -16.97
N LYS A 7 -47.61 6.66 -16.28
CA LYS A 7 -47.68 6.65 -14.81
C LYS A 7 -46.45 5.98 -14.23
N ILE A 8 -45.59 6.77 -13.58
CA ILE A 8 -44.39 6.28 -12.88
C ILE A 8 -44.69 6.24 -11.38
N ILE A 9 -44.45 5.08 -10.77
CA ILE A 9 -44.51 4.90 -9.33
C ILE A 9 -43.07 5.01 -8.80
N TYR A 10 -42.84 5.97 -7.90
CA TYR A 10 -41.57 6.14 -7.24
C TYR A 10 -41.65 5.54 -5.83
N PHE A 11 -40.74 4.61 -5.53
CA PHE A 11 -40.56 4.06 -4.18
C PHE A 11 -39.25 4.57 -3.61
N TYR A 12 -39.31 5.28 -2.49
CA TYR A 12 -38.14 5.63 -1.72
C TYR A 12 -37.95 4.58 -0.61
N VAL A 13 -36.84 3.85 -0.67
CA VAL A 13 -36.46 2.90 0.38
C VAL A 13 -35.26 3.50 1.11
N PRO A 14 -35.41 3.92 2.37
CA PRO A 14 -34.29 4.45 3.15
C PRO A 14 -33.26 3.35 3.42
N GLU A 15 -32.00 3.75 3.56
CA GLU A 15 -30.95 2.82 3.96
C GLU A 15 -31.19 2.28 5.37
N SER A 16 -31.14 0.95 5.52
CA SER A 16 -31.29 0.28 6.82
C SER A 16 -29.91 -0.02 7.42
N ASN A 17 -29.77 0.13 8.72
CA ASN A 17 -28.59 -0.29 9.49
C ASN A 17 -28.59 -1.78 9.83
N GLN A 18 -29.59 -2.53 9.38
CA GLN A 18 -29.74 -3.97 9.62
C GLN A 18 -29.63 -4.73 8.31
N ALA A 19 -29.05 -5.93 8.37
CA ALA A 19 -29.08 -6.86 7.26
C ALA A 19 -30.49 -7.48 7.18
N HIS A 20 -31.09 -7.43 5.99
CA HIS A 20 -32.41 -7.99 5.73
C HIS A 20 -32.27 -9.20 4.84
N SER A 21 -33.12 -10.24 5.14
CA SER A 21 -33.22 -11.42 4.30
C SER A 21 -34.64 -11.55 3.70
N TYR A 22 -34.73 -12.07 2.50
CA TYR A 22 -36.00 -12.46 1.89
C TYR A 22 -36.05 -14.00 1.81
N LYS A 23 -37.01 -14.61 2.45
CA LYS A 23 -37.14 -16.08 2.56
C LYS A 23 -35.88 -16.77 3.10
N GLY A 24 -35.16 -16.13 4.04
CA GLY A 24 -33.93 -16.65 4.62
C GLY A 24 -32.66 -16.47 3.77
N ILE A 25 -32.77 -15.84 2.61
CA ILE A 25 -31.66 -15.58 1.71
C ILE A 25 -31.28 -14.10 1.80
N TYR A 26 -29.99 -13.81 1.95
CA TYR A 26 -29.45 -12.47 1.92
C TYR A 26 -29.03 -12.11 0.50
N TYR A 27 -29.26 -10.86 0.11
CA TYR A 27 -28.92 -10.31 -1.21
C TYR A 27 -28.04 -9.09 -1.08
N ASP A 28 -27.19 -8.91 -2.07
CA ASP A 28 -26.43 -7.69 -2.27
C ASP A 28 -26.58 -7.21 -3.72
N ARG A 29 -26.05 -6.02 -4.05
CA ARG A 29 -26.23 -5.42 -5.36
C ARG A 29 -24.88 -5.01 -5.93
N ASN A 30 -24.66 -5.35 -7.21
CA ASN A 30 -23.57 -4.86 -8.03
C ASN A 30 -24.10 -4.00 -9.19
N GLN A 31 -23.23 -3.65 -10.14
CA GLN A 31 -23.63 -2.87 -11.32
C GLN A 31 -24.60 -3.62 -12.22
N ASP A 32 -24.55 -4.95 -12.24
CA ASP A 32 -25.39 -5.81 -13.08
C ASP A 32 -26.75 -6.14 -12.46
N GLY A 33 -26.93 -5.88 -11.15
CA GLY A 33 -28.18 -6.15 -10.43
C GLY A 33 -27.97 -6.75 -9.04
N ASP A 34 -29.06 -7.32 -8.51
CA ASP A 34 -29.07 -7.97 -7.21
C ASP A 34 -28.54 -9.41 -7.34
N PHE A 35 -27.70 -9.84 -6.41
CA PHE A 35 -27.17 -11.20 -6.35
C PHE A 35 -27.30 -11.80 -4.95
N GLU A 36 -27.42 -13.12 -4.89
CA GLU A 36 -27.57 -13.89 -3.66
C GLU A 36 -26.21 -14.08 -2.96
N LEU A 37 -26.16 -13.81 -1.64
CA LEU A 37 -25.01 -14.12 -0.81
C LEU A 37 -25.08 -15.58 -0.36
N ARG A 38 -24.15 -16.40 -0.85
CA ARG A 38 -24.16 -17.85 -0.63
C ARG A 38 -23.15 -18.33 0.40
N SER A 39 -22.05 -17.62 0.58
CA SER A 39 -21.04 -17.98 1.57
C SER A 39 -21.31 -17.33 2.92
N THR A 40 -20.94 -18.02 4.00
CA THR A 40 -21.00 -17.49 5.36
C THR A 40 -20.16 -16.20 5.49
N GLU A 41 -19.05 -16.13 4.77
CA GLU A 41 -18.18 -14.97 4.76
C GLU A 41 -18.86 -13.74 4.12
N GLN A 42 -19.52 -13.90 2.98
CA GLN A 42 -20.28 -12.83 2.32
C GLN A 42 -21.41 -12.32 3.22
N ILE A 43 -22.12 -13.23 3.90
CA ILE A 43 -23.18 -12.88 4.84
C ILE A 43 -22.59 -12.13 6.05
N ALA A 44 -21.51 -12.61 6.62
CA ALA A 44 -20.81 -11.92 7.72
C ALA A 44 -20.35 -10.51 7.30
N ASN A 45 -19.82 -10.36 6.11
CA ASN A 45 -19.41 -9.05 5.55
C ASN A 45 -20.60 -8.09 5.40
N LEU A 46 -21.78 -8.59 4.99
CA LEU A 46 -23.01 -7.79 4.97
C LEU A 46 -23.37 -7.28 6.37
N PHE A 47 -23.31 -8.13 7.39
CA PHE A 47 -23.60 -7.74 8.78
C PHE A 47 -22.59 -6.71 9.30
N ILE A 48 -21.28 -6.90 9.05
CA ILE A 48 -20.23 -5.95 9.44
C ILE A 48 -20.46 -4.60 8.75
N ARG A 49 -20.76 -4.60 7.46
CA ARG A 49 -21.04 -3.38 6.68
C ARG A 49 -22.27 -2.62 7.20
N LYS A 50 -23.30 -3.35 7.61
CA LYS A 50 -24.52 -2.78 8.19
C LYS A 50 -24.36 -2.40 9.67
N SER A 51 -23.38 -2.94 10.36
CA SER A 51 -23.01 -2.55 11.71
C SER A 51 -22.55 -1.09 11.76
N ARG A 52 -22.90 -0.38 12.83
CA ARG A 52 -22.39 0.96 13.11
C ARG A 52 -20.95 0.93 13.63
N MET A 53 -20.51 -0.19 14.17
CA MET A 53 -19.15 -0.39 14.66
C MET A 53 -18.19 -0.62 13.48
N LYS A 54 -17.21 0.24 13.34
CA LYS A 54 -16.11 0.07 12.39
C LYS A 54 -14.98 -0.70 13.04
N THR A 55 -14.21 -1.44 12.25
CA THR A 55 -13.06 -2.20 12.77
C THR A 55 -12.07 -1.32 13.53
N GLU A 56 -11.87 -0.08 13.09
CA GLU A 56 -11.00 0.89 13.75
C GLU A 56 -11.47 1.29 15.16
N ASP A 57 -12.76 1.10 15.50
CA ASP A 57 -13.36 1.43 16.79
C ASP A 57 -13.18 0.32 17.85
N ARG A 58 -12.66 -0.86 17.45
CA ARG A 58 -12.41 -1.95 18.38
C ARG A 58 -11.47 -1.52 19.50
N VAL A 59 -11.85 -1.78 20.76
CA VAL A 59 -11.12 -1.32 21.95
C VAL A 59 -10.20 -2.41 22.48
N TYR A 60 -9.03 -1.99 22.96
CA TYR A 60 -8.01 -2.86 23.57
C TYR A 60 -7.69 -2.38 24.99
N PRO A 61 -8.47 -2.79 26.01
CA PRO A 61 -8.32 -2.29 27.38
C PRO A 61 -6.98 -2.63 28.06
N MET A 62 -6.23 -3.61 27.49
CA MET A 62 -4.92 -4.00 28.00
C MET A 62 -3.77 -3.08 27.52
N LEU A 63 -4.02 -2.27 26.50
CA LEU A 63 -3.04 -1.34 25.94
C LEU A 63 -3.34 0.09 26.42
N GLY A 64 -2.29 0.86 26.69
CA GLY A 64 -2.40 2.22 27.18
C GLY A 64 -1.32 3.14 26.64
N MET A 65 -1.17 4.34 27.20
CA MET A 65 -0.23 5.36 26.72
C MET A 65 1.22 4.88 26.62
N LYS A 66 1.67 3.98 27.51
CA LYS A 66 3.01 3.38 27.49
C LYS A 66 3.30 2.51 26.26
N ASP A 67 2.26 2.06 25.59
CA ASP A 67 2.33 1.19 24.42
C ASP A 67 2.31 2.01 23.10
N LEU A 68 2.30 3.35 23.22
CA LEU A 68 2.37 4.28 22.10
C LEU A 68 3.81 4.75 21.85
N ASP A 69 4.07 5.14 20.63
CA ASP A 69 5.37 5.53 20.10
C ASP A 69 5.48 7.07 20.07
N GLU A 70 6.41 7.61 20.86
CA GLU A 70 6.65 9.06 20.95
C GLU A 70 7.02 9.68 19.58
N GLU A 71 7.80 8.97 18.77
CA GLU A 71 8.19 9.47 17.44
C GLU A 71 6.98 9.65 16.51
N ALA A 72 5.92 8.85 16.67
CA ALA A 72 4.69 9.01 15.90
C ALA A 72 3.98 10.33 16.24
N PHE A 73 3.99 10.74 17.51
CA PHE A 73 3.46 12.04 17.89
C PHE A 73 4.30 13.20 17.35
N GLU A 74 5.62 13.04 17.28
CA GLU A 74 6.48 14.07 16.68
C GLU A 74 6.25 14.18 15.15
N GLU A 75 6.06 13.08 14.45
CA GLU A 75 5.69 13.11 13.03
C GLU A 75 4.32 13.78 12.81
N LEU A 76 3.32 13.50 13.67
CA LEU A 76 2.04 14.20 13.66
C LEU A 76 2.23 15.72 13.84
N ARG A 77 2.94 16.15 14.90
CA ARG A 77 3.17 17.57 15.18
C ARG A 77 3.94 18.27 14.07
N LYS A 78 4.91 17.58 13.46
CA LYS A 78 5.66 18.09 12.31
C LYS A 78 4.74 18.33 11.11
N GLY A 79 3.87 17.37 10.77
CA GLY A 79 2.88 17.52 9.70
C GLY A 79 1.91 18.66 9.96
N ILE A 80 1.34 18.72 11.16
CA ILE A 80 0.42 19.79 11.58
C ILE A 80 1.09 21.18 11.50
N ARG A 81 2.35 21.30 11.95
CA ARG A 81 3.08 22.58 11.94
C ARG A 81 3.33 23.09 10.53
N ILE A 82 3.54 22.19 9.56
CA ILE A 82 3.71 22.56 8.15
C ILE A 82 2.41 23.11 7.58
N GLU A 83 1.27 22.49 7.90
CA GLU A 83 -0.03 22.89 7.39
C GLU A 83 -0.55 24.15 8.11
N ASN A 84 -0.50 24.14 9.44
CA ASN A 84 -0.99 25.22 10.27
C ASN A 84 -0.17 25.38 11.56
N SER A 85 0.76 26.32 11.57
CA SER A 85 1.64 26.58 12.73
C SER A 85 0.92 27.05 14.00
N LYS A 86 -0.37 27.38 13.92
CA LYS A 86 -1.22 27.80 15.06
C LYS A 86 -2.26 26.74 15.42
N HIS A 87 -2.15 25.54 14.91
CA HIS A 87 -3.13 24.47 15.18
C HIS A 87 -3.19 24.12 16.67
N PRO A 88 -4.39 23.96 17.26
CA PRO A 88 -4.53 23.71 18.71
C PRO A 88 -3.78 22.47 19.21
N TRP A 89 -3.72 21.40 18.42
CA TRP A 89 -3.05 20.15 18.79
C TRP A 89 -1.54 20.29 19.02
N LEU A 90 -0.90 21.35 18.54
CA LEU A 90 0.52 21.61 18.79
C LEU A 90 0.84 21.89 20.25
N ASN A 91 -0.16 22.35 21.02
CA ASN A 91 -0.03 22.69 22.44
C ASN A 91 -0.60 21.60 23.37
N LEU A 92 -1.15 20.52 22.82
CA LEU A 92 -1.71 19.42 23.59
C LEU A 92 -0.63 18.39 23.96
N SER A 93 -0.77 17.77 25.13
CA SER A 93 -0.04 16.54 25.49
C SER A 93 -0.45 15.37 24.60
N ASN A 94 0.33 14.31 24.57
CA ASN A 94 0.00 13.10 23.80
C ASN A 94 -1.33 12.49 24.22
N GLU A 95 -1.64 12.47 25.52
CA GLU A 95 -2.93 11.98 26.02
C GLU A 95 -4.10 12.85 25.55
N GLU A 96 -3.95 14.18 25.60
CA GLU A 96 -4.99 15.10 25.10
C GLU A 96 -5.21 14.96 23.59
N ILE A 97 -4.16 14.71 22.80
CA ILE A 97 -4.27 14.41 21.35
C ILE A 97 -5.08 13.14 21.14
N ILE A 98 -4.78 12.06 21.88
CA ILE A 98 -5.50 10.79 21.78
C ILE A 98 -6.98 10.96 22.13
N ARG A 99 -7.30 11.71 23.19
CA ARG A 99 -8.68 12.01 23.58
C ARG A 99 -9.39 12.92 22.57
N SER A 100 -8.73 13.97 22.09
CA SER A 100 -9.29 14.89 21.08
C SER A 100 -9.52 14.21 19.72
N GLY A 101 -8.74 13.19 19.41
CA GLY A 101 -8.90 12.36 18.20
C GLY A 101 -9.96 11.26 18.34
N GLU A 102 -10.66 11.16 19.49
CA GLU A 102 -11.61 10.07 19.80
C GLU A 102 -10.98 8.68 19.68
N LEU A 103 -9.70 8.57 20.07
CA LEU A 103 -8.88 7.36 19.92
C LEU A 103 -8.89 6.49 21.18
N ILE A 104 -9.63 6.89 22.21
CA ILE A 104 -9.97 6.13 23.42
C ILE A 104 -11.48 5.91 23.43
N ALA A 105 -11.91 4.73 23.81
CA ALA A 105 -13.32 4.40 23.96
C ALA A 105 -13.53 3.35 25.07
N VAL A 106 -14.77 3.20 25.49
CA VAL A 106 -15.16 2.15 26.44
C VAL A 106 -15.53 0.88 25.67
N ASP A 107 -14.90 -0.21 26.04
CA ASP A 107 -15.22 -1.53 25.50
C ASP A 107 -16.65 -1.95 25.96
N PRO A 108 -17.57 -2.19 25.05
CA PRO A 108 -18.96 -2.49 25.41
C PRO A 108 -19.14 -3.84 26.15
N GLU A 109 -18.19 -4.77 25.99
CA GLU A 109 -18.27 -6.10 26.63
C GLU A 109 -17.77 -6.05 28.08
N THR A 110 -16.70 -5.31 28.32
CA THR A 110 -16.02 -5.29 29.64
C THR A 110 -16.30 -4.03 30.46
N GLY A 111 -16.84 -2.98 29.83
CA GLY A 111 -17.06 -1.66 30.43
C GLY A 111 -15.76 -0.90 30.77
N LYS A 112 -14.60 -1.38 30.29
CA LYS A 112 -13.30 -0.75 30.54
C LYS A 112 -12.92 0.20 29.43
N GLU A 113 -12.34 1.34 29.80
CA GLU A 113 -11.72 2.27 28.86
C GLU A 113 -10.41 1.69 28.30
N GLY A 114 -10.13 1.90 27.03
CA GLY A 114 -8.91 1.47 26.38
C GLY A 114 -8.64 2.16 25.05
N LEU A 115 -7.48 1.92 24.48
CA LEU A 115 -7.11 2.42 23.16
C LEU A 115 -7.94 1.75 22.07
N THR A 116 -8.43 2.54 21.11
CA THR A 116 -9.07 1.98 19.90
C THR A 116 -8.01 1.40 18.96
N LEU A 117 -8.42 0.53 18.02
CA LEU A 117 -7.53 0.05 16.98
C LEU A 117 -6.94 1.20 16.15
N ALA A 118 -7.73 2.26 15.90
CA ALA A 118 -7.23 3.47 15.26
C ALA A 118 -6.05 4.11 16.00
N ALA A 119 -6.12 4.19 17.34
CA ALA A 119 -5.02 4.71 18.16
C ALA A 119 -3.75 3.86 18.01
N ILE A 120 -3.92 2.52 18.06
CA ILE A 120 -2.81 1.57 17.95
C ILE A 120 -2.17 1.63 16.54
N LEU A 121 -2.99 1.70 15.49
CA LEU A 121 -2.48 1.80 14.12
C LEU A 121 -1.77 3.13 13.86
N LEU A 122 -2.24 4.24 14.43
CA LEU A 122 -1.64 5.57 14.25
C LEU A 122 -0.38 5.77 15.08
N PHE A 123 -0.41 5.34 16.36
CA PHE A 123 0.60 5.71 17.34
C PHE A 123 1.25 4.51 18.04
N GLY A 124 0.75 3.28 17.85
CA GLY A 124 1.27 2.11 18.55
C GLY A 124 2.73 1.82 18.24
N ASN A 125 3.47 1.38 19.25
CA ASN A 125 4.77 0.77 19.05
C ASN A 125 4.62 -0.62 18.42
N SER A 126 5.72 -1.25 18.02
CA SER A 126 5.68 -2.55 17.32
C SER A 126 5.01 -3.66 18.15
N HIS A 127 5.13 -3.62 19.49
CA HIS A 127 4.48 -4.58 20.37
C HIS A 127 2.96 -4.40 20.40
N ALA A 128 2.48 -3.16 20.53
CA ALA A 128 1.05 -2.85 20.53
C ALA A 128 0.39 -3.27 19.19
N ILE A 129 1.04 -2.95 18.07
CA ILE A 129 0.57 -3.34 16.74
C ILE A 129 0.51 -4.86 16.58
N ALA A 130 1.58 -5.57 16.94
CA ALA A 130 1.63 -7.03 16.87
C ALA A 130 0.61 -7.72 17.81
N THR A 131 0.31 -7.10 18.96
CA THR A 131 -0.72 -7.58 19.89
C THR A 131 -2.13 -7.40 19.33
N ALA A 132 -2.41 -6.24 18.72
CA ALA A 132 -3.73 -5.94 18.17
C ALA A 132 -3.97 -6.63 16.82
N LEU A 133 -2.98 -6.64 15.95
CA LEU A 133 -3.04 -7.14 14.58
C LEU A 133 -1.75 -7.92 14.23
N PRO A 134 -1.62 -9.20 14.60
CA PRO A 134 -0.39 -9.98 14.37
C PRO A 134 0.01 -10.13 12.91
N THR A 135 -0.94 -10.02 11.98
CA THR A 135 -0.73 -10.17 10.53
C THR A 135 -0.60 -8.83 9.80
N TYR A 136 -0.63 -7.69 10.54
CA TYR A 136 -0.54 -6.37 9.93
C TYR A 136 0.79 -6.17 9.21
N ARG A 137 0.69 -5.82 7.93
CA ARG A 137 1.83 -5.38 7.13
C ARG A 137 1.37 -4.63 5.88
N ILE A 138 2.25 -3.83 5.32
CA ILE A 138 2.15 -3.20 4.00
C ILE A 138 3.38 -3.62 3.21
N ASP A 139 3.19 -4.25 2.05
CA ASP A 139 4.26 -4.69 1.15
C ASP A 139 4.41 -3.66 0.03
N LEU A 140 5.57 -2.99 -0.04
CA LEU A 140 5.97 -2.13 -1.14
C LEU A 140 6.89 -2.91 -2.06
N LEU A 141 6.51 -3.05 -3.33
CA LEU A 141 7.20 -3.90 -4.30
C LEU A 141 7.54 -3.10 -5.56
N CYS A 142 8.78 -3.20 -6.04
CA CYS A 142 9.18 -2.75 -7.36
C CYS A 142 9.43 -3.97 -8.25
N ARG A 143 8.69 -4.09 -9.36
CA ARG A 143 8.74 -5.22 -10.32
C ARG A 143 8.86 -4.71 -11.75
N VAL A 144 9.79 -3.80 -11.98
CA VAL A 144 10.00 -3.16 -13.29
C VAL A 144 10.78 -4.08 -14.23
N ASN A 145 11.83 -4.75 -13.74
CA ASN A 145 12.69 -5.64 -14.50
C ASN A 145 12.44 -7.11 -14.15
N ASP A 146 12.25 -7.43 -12.89
CA ASP A 146 11.92 -8.77 -12.41
C ASP A 146 10.43 -8.84 -12.03
N THR A 147 9.63 -9.50 -12.88
CA THR A 147 8.18 -9.64 -12.68
C THR A 147 7.80 -10.86 -11.83
N GLU A 148 8.70 -11.83 -11.69
CA GLU A 148 8.46 -13.04 -10.87
C GLU A 148 8.80 -12.79 -9.40
N LEU A 149 9.92 -12.09 -9.14
CA LEU A 149 10.33 -11.72 -7.80
C LEU A 149 10.07 -10.22 -7.55
N TYR A 150 11.10 -9.43 -7.44
CA TYR A 150 11.06 -7.97 -7.31
C TYR A 150 12.48 -7.40 -7.48
N ASP A 151 12.57 -6.19 -8.04
CA ASP A 151 13.84 -5.44 -8.11
C ASP A 151 14.18 -4.81 -6.76
N ASP A 152 13.13 -4.39 -6.02
CA ASP A 152 13.24 -3.82 -4.68
C ASP A 152 11.97 -4.10 -3.87
N ARG A 153 12.11 -4.20 -2.56
CA ARG A 153 11.01 -4.47 -1.63
C ARG A 153 11.24 -3.78 -0.31
N GLU A 154 10.18 -3.19 0.22
CA GLU A 154 10.12 -2.73 1.60
C GLU A 154 8.88 -3.29 2.30
N LEU A 155 9.04 -3.77 3.53
CA LEU A 155 7.99 -4.41 4.30
C LEU A 155 7.74 -3.58 5.56
N LEU A 156 6.56 -2.97 5.64
CA LEU A 156 6.19 -2.08 6.73
C LEU A 156 5.27 -2.79 7.71
N SER A 157 5.67 -2.82 8.97
CA SER A 157 4.87 -3.28 10.11
C SER A 157 4.83 -2.24 11.25
N CYS A 158 5.28 -1.01 10.97
CA CYS A 158 5.22 0.13 11.89
C CYS A 158 3.86 0.83 11.85
N ASN A 159 3.66 1.80 12.76
CA ASN A 159 2.44 2.62 12.76
C ASN A 159 2.29 3.47 11.49
N LEU A 160 1.06 3.90 11.22
CA LEU A 160 0.70 4.55 9.96
C LEU A 160 1.37 5.92 9.77
N LEU A 161 1.64 6.65 10.86
CA LEU A 161 2.33 7.94 10.79
C LEU A 161 3.79 7.79 10.38
N LYS A 162 4.44 6.68 10.72
CA LYS A 162 5.77 6.31 10.21
C LYS A 162 5.72 5.65 8.84
N ALA A 163 4.71 4.82 8.58
CA ALA A 163 4.59 4.10 7.32
C ALA A 163 4.36 5.04 6.13
N TYR A 164 3.53 6.07 6.29
CA TYR A 164 3.20 6.99 5.20
C TYR A 164 4.41 7.71 4.58
N PRO A 165 5.32 8.37 5.33
CA PRO A 165 6.51 8.96 4.74
C PRO A 165 7.43 7.93 4.06
N ILE A 166 7.58 6.72 4.61
CA ILE A 166 8.37 5.64 3.99
C ILE A 166 7.75 5.24 2.64
N MET A 167 6.42 5.12 2.57
CA MET A 167 5.71 4.85 1.30
C MET A 167 6.00 5.95 0.28
N MET A 168 5.95 7.23 0.67
CA MET A 168 6.22 8.35 -0.23
C MET A 168 7.67 8.38 -0.69
N ASP A 169 8.63 8.00 0.14
CA ASP A 169 10.04 7.92 -0.24
C ASP A 169 10.31 6.73 -1.18
N PHE A 170 9.66 5.58 -0.97
CA PHE A 170 9.69 4.46 -1.90
C PHE A 170 9.13 4.87 -3.29
N ILE A 171 8.02 5.60 -3.31
CA ILE A 171 7.43 6.15 -4.54
C ILE A 171 8.42 7.07 -5.26
N LYS A 172 9.05 8.01 -4.54
CA LYS A 172 10.03 8.95 -5.11
C LYS A 172 11.27 8.26 -5.65
N LYS A 173 11.70 7.17 -5.00
CA LYS A 173 12.87 6.38 -5.39
C LYS A 173 12.66 5.68 -6.73
N HIS A 174 11.46 5.17 -7.01
CA HIS A 174 11.22 4.28 -8.15
C HIS A 174 10.45 4.90 -9.31
N LEU A 175 9.77 6.01 -9.09
CA LEU A 175 8.91 6.63 -10.10
C LEU A 175 9.41 7.99 -10.54
N PRO A 176 9.33 8.30 -11.86
CA PRO A 176 9.80 9.58 -12.38
C PRO A 176 8.95 10.73 -11.84
N GLU A 177 9.62 11.84 -11.54
CA GLU A 177 8.94 13.10 -11.29
C GLU A 177 8.51 13.71 -12.62
N GLN A 178 7.27 14.18 -12.69
CA GLN A 178 6.75 14.94 -13.82
C GLN A 178 6.22 16.27 -13.32
N PRO A 179 6.98 17.36 -13.51
CA PRO A 179 6.53 18.70 -13.13
C PRO A 179 5.33 19.13 -13.96
N TYR A 180 4.36 19.77 -13.32
CA TYR A 180 3.19 20.32 -13.96
C TYR A 180 2.89 21.71 -13.40
N ILE A 181 2.36 22.61 -14.25
CA ILE A 181 1.97 23.96 -13.87
C ILE A 181 0.47 24.10 -14.09
N GLU A 182 -0.25 24.41 -13.02
CA GLU A 182 -1.68 24.72 -13.06
C GLU A 182 -1.89 26.15 -12.54
N GLY A 183 -2.25 27.05 -13.45
CA GLY A 183 -2.28 28.48 -13.15
C GLY A 183 -0.89 29.00 -12.76
N ILE A 184 -0.71 29.44 -11.52
CA ILE A 184 0.56 29.92 -10.99
C ILE A 184 1.29 28.89 -10.12
N GLN A 185 0.67 27.74 -9.86
CA GLN A 185 1.23 26.71 -8.98
C GLN A 185 1.99 25.65 -9.77
N ARG A 186 3.23 25.37 -9.34
CA ARG A 186 4.03 24.26 -9.85
C ARG A 186 4.03 23.13 -8.82
N PHE A 187 3.73 21.91 -9.29
CA PHE A 187 3.77 20.70 -8.46
C PHE A 187 4.18 19.47 -9.28
N SER A 188 4.45 18.35 -8.60
CA SER A 188 4.75 17.07 -9.22
C SER A 188 3.44 16.28 -9.44
N LEU A 189 3.16 15.85 -10.69
CA LEU A 189 2.02 14.96 -10.99
C LEU A 189 2.15 13.64 -10.24
N ARG A 190 3.37 13.05 -10.20
CA ARG A 190 3.65 11.86 -9.40
C ARG A 190 3.17 12.03 -7.96
N ASP A 191 3.67 13.06 -7.28
CA ASP A 191 3.38 13.26 -5.86
C ASP A 191 1.90 13.60 -5.63
N ARG A 192 1.27 14.35 -6.57
CA ARG A 192 -0.14 14.71 -6.48
C ARG A 192 -1.07 13.50 -6.60
N ILE A 193 -0.75 12.54 -7.49
CA ILE A 193 -1.54 11.33 -7.71
C ILE A 193 -1.24 10.31 -6.61
N LEU A 194 0.03 10.01 -6.37
CA LEU A 194 0.41 8.87 -5.55
C LEU A 194 0.29 9.13 -4.05
N ARG A 195 0.25 10.39 -3.61
CA ARG A 195 -0.20 10.75 -2.28
C ARG A 195 -1.63 10.26 -2.03
N GLU A 196 -2.53 10.49 -2.97
CA GLU A 196 -3.93 10.04 -2.85
C GLU A 196 -4.02 8.50 -2.88
N VAL A 197 -3.21 7.84 -3.71
CA VAL A 197 -3.14 6.36 -3.76
C VAL A 197 -2.64 5.79 -2.44
N ALA A 198 -1.56 6.33 -1.87
CA ALA A 198 -1.01 5.90 -0.58
C ALA A 198 -2.01 6.11 0.57
N LEU A 199 -2.71 7.24 0.58
CA LEU A 199 -3.74 7.53 1.58
C LEU A 199 -4.96 6.60 1.44
N ASN A 200 -5.39 6.30 0.21
CA ASN A 200 -6.46 5.33 -0.02
C ASN A 200 -6.07 3.94 0.51
N LEU A 201 -4.82 3.53 0.32
CA LEU A 201 -4.31 2.27 0.82
C LEU A 201 -4.42 2.15 2.35
N ILE A 202 -4.22 3.26 3.07
CA ILE A 202 -4.32 3.36 4.53
C ILE A 202 -5.78 3.50 4.98
N ILE A 203 -6.54 4.43 4.39
CA ILE A 203 -7.86 4.86 4.88
C ILE A 203 -8.97 3.87 4.50
N HIS A 204 -8.83 3.19 3.36
CA HIS A 204 -9.86 2.27 2.85
C HIS A 204 -9.55 0.79 3.10
N ARG A 205 -8.52 0.45 3.87
CA ARG A 205 -8.20 -0.91 4.28
C ARG A 205 -9.20 -1.45 5.29
N GLU A 206 -9.62 -2.70 5.11
CA GLU A 206 -10.28 -3.47 6.16
C GLU A 206 -9.23 -4.14 7.05
N TYR A 207 -9.07 -3.62 8.26
CA TYR A 207 -8.00 -4.04 9.17
C TYR A 207 -8.28 -5.36 9.90
N SER A 208 -9.50 -5.91 9.83
CA SER A 208 -9.81 -7.25 10.37
C SER A 208 -9.21 -8.38 9.54
N SER A 209 -8.79 -8.10 8.32
CA SER A 209 -8.26 -9.12 7.41
C SER A 209 -6.78 -9.43 7.65
N ALA A 210 -6.43 -10.72 7.56
CA ALA A 210 -5.05 -11.21 7.60
C ALA A 210 -4.27 -10.96 6.29
N TYR A 211 -4.95 -10.59 5.20
CA TYR A 211 -4.28 -10.36 3.91
C TYR A 211 -3.41 -9.10 3.95
N PRO A 212 -2.19 -9.18 3.41
CA PRO A 212 -1.32 -8.01 3.33
C PRO A 212 -1.89 -6.99 2.36
N THR A 213 -1.65 -5.73 2.68
CA THR A 213 -1.82 -4.63 1.74
C THR A 213 -0.61 -4.57 0.83
N THR A 214 -0.81 -4.38 -0.46
CA THR A 214 0.28 -4.30 -1.43
C THR A 214 0.27 -2.99 -2.22
N PHE A 215 1.45 -2.43 -2.43
CA PHE A 215 1.73 -1.34 -3.35
C PHE A 215 2.81 -1.83 -4.31
N THR A 216 2.45 -2.10 -5.55
CA THR A 216 3.36 -2.71 -6.53
C THR A 216 3.59 -1.77 -7.71
N ILE A 217 4.85 -1.43 -7.98
CA ILE A 217 5.29 -0.67 -9.15
C ILE A 217 5.70 -1.67 -10.23
N TYR A 218 4.96 -1.69 -11.33
CA TYR A 218 5.33 -2.40 -12.55
C TYR A 218 5.97 -1.43 -13.56
N ARG A 219 6.40 -1.95 -14.69
CA ARG A 219 7.10 -1.16 -15.72
C ARG A 219 6.26 -0.03 -16.31
N ASP A 220 4.94 -0.17 -16.37
CA ASP A 220 4.00 0.72 -17.05
C ASP A 220 2.81 1.16 -16.19
N ARG A 221 2.72 0.66 -14.96
CA ARG A 221 1.63 0.96 -14.04
C ARG A 221 2.00 0.70 -12.59
N ILE A 222 1.25 1.33 -11.70
CA ILE A 222 1.25 1.05 -10.26
C ILE A 222 -0.06 0.34 -9.95
N VAL A 223 -0.01 -0.71 -9.13
CA VAL A 223 -1.18 -1.43 -8.65
C VAL A 223 -1.16 -1.45 -7.13
N THR A 224 -2.26 -1.06 -6.51
CA THR A 224 -2.45 -1.22 -5.07
C THR A 224 -3.65 -2.12 -4.79
N GLU A 225 -3.52 -2.96 -3.76
CA GLU A 225 -4.56 -3.90 -3.37
C GLU A 225 -4.71 -3.93 -1.85
N ASN A 226 -5.95 -3.77 -1.40
CA ASN A 226 -6.38 -3.90 -0.02
C ASN A 226 -7.49 -4.94 0.06
N TRP A 227 -7.50 -5.77 1.11
CA TRP A 227 -8.72 -6.46 1.47
C TRP A 227 -9.81 -5.46 1.85
N ASN A 228 -11.01 -5.73 1.36
CA ASN A 228 -12.12 -4.80 1.46
C ASN A 228 -13.43 -5.52 1.85
N ILE A 229 -14.31 -4.80 2.51
CA ILE A 229 -15.74 -5.11 2.60
C ILE A 229 -16.43 -4.02 1.78
N PRO A 230 -16.88 -4.34 0.55
CA PRO A 230 -17.34 -3.32 -0.38
C PRO A 230 -18.67 -2.68 0.05
N TYR A 231 -18.82 -1.39 -0.21
CA TYR A 231 -20.12 -0.71 -0.16
C TYR A 231 -20.89 -0.88 -1.46
N VAL A 232 -20.16 -0.86 -2.59
CA VAL A 232 -20.70 -1.08 -3.93
C VAL A 232 -19.72 -1.96 -4.68
N TYR A 233 -20.19 -3.01 -5.34
CA TYR A 233 -19.33 -3.85 -6.17
C TYR A 233 -19.15 -3.29 -7.58
N GLY A 234 -17.93 -3.26 -8.07
CA GLY A 234 -17.58 -2.95 -9.46
C GLY A 234 -16.62 -1.78 -9.61
N HIS A 235 -16.55 -1.25 -10.82
CA HIS A 235 -15.72 -0.08 -11.14
C HIS A 235 -16.29 1.19 -10.50
N ILE A 236 -15.42 2.02 -9.95
CA ILE A 236 -15.81 3.31 -9.42
C ILE A 236 -15.94 4.31 -10.57
N ASP A 237 -17.14 4.83 -10.75
CA ASP A 237 -17.47 5.90 -11.67
C ASP A 237 -17.65 7.21 -10.89
N LEU A 238 -17.00 8.27 -11.36
CA LEU A 238 -17.07 9.61 -10.74
C LEU A 238 -18.48 10.20 -10.68
N GLN A 239 -19.38 9.80 -11.61
CA GLN A 239 -20.75 10.32 -11.69
C GLN A 239 -21.66 9.68 -10.66
N THR A 240 -21.41 8.41 -10.32
CA THR A 240 -22.26 7.62 -9.44
C THR A 240 -21.64 7.39 -8.05
N MET A 241 -20.34 7.68 -7.91
CA MET A 241 -19.59 7.48 -6.69
C MET A 241 -20.19 8.25 -5.51
N ARG A 242 -20.44 7.52 -4.42
CA ARG A 242 -20.76 8.09 -3.11
C ARG A 242 -19.53 8.00 -2.21
N PRO A 243 -18.85 9.13 -1.94
CA PRO A 243 -17.65 9.10 -1.12
C PRO A 243 -17.96 8.62 0.29
N HIS A 244 -17.18 7.67 0.78
CA HIS A 244 -17.22 7.20 2.15
C HIS A 244 -15.81 6.97 2.70
N ARG A 245 -15.65 7.02 4.02
CA ARG A 245 -14.40 6.69 4.69
C ARG A 245 -14.61 5.40 5.50
N LYS A 246 -13.81 4.38 5.21
CA LYS A 246 -13.87 3.14 5.96
C LYS A 246 -13.33 3.32 7.38
N ASN A 247 -12.23 4.05 7.51
CA ASN A 247 -11.57 4.35 8.76
C ASN A 247 -11.55 5.89 9.00
N PRO A 248 -12.67 6.49 9.44
CA PRO A 248 -12.78 7.95 9.60
C PRO A 248 -11.91 8.54 10.72
N LYS A 249 -11.62 7.80 11.80
CA LYS A 249 -10.73 8.28 12.87
C LYS A 249 -9.29 8.36 12.38
N ILE A 250 -8.83 7.33 11.66
CA ILE A 250 -7.52 7.35 10.99
C ILE A 250 -7.47 8.53 10.00
N ALA A 251 -8.49 8.66 9.14
CA ALA A 251 -8.57 9.74 8.18
C ALA A 251 -8.58 11.14 8.85
N ASN A 252 -9.24 11.28 10.00
CA ASN A 252 -9.28 12.54 10.74
C ASN A 252 -7.88 12.98 11.19
N VAL A 253 -7.07 12.07 11.73
CA VAL A 253 -5.70 12.40 12.16
C VAL A 253 -4.83 12.86 10.97
N PHE A 254 -4.89 12.16 9.83
CA PHE A 254 -4.21 12.64 8.63
C PHE A 254 -4.77 13.96 8.08
N SER A 255 -6.06 14.26 8.31
CA SER A 255 -6.67 15.53 7.96
C SER A 255 -6.12 16.69 8.81
N GLN A 256 -5.82 16.48 10.11
CA GLN A 256 -5.17 17.49 10.95
C GLN A 256 -3.77 17.87 10.43
N MET A 257 -3.11 16.96 9.71
CA MET A 257 -1.82 17.20 9.04
C MET A 257 -1.97 17.88 7.65
N GLY A 258 -3.19 18.21 7.20
CA GLY A 258 -3.46 18.74 5.86
C GLY A 258 -3.18 17.73 4.72
N ILE A 259 -2.98 16.47 5.06
CA ILE A 259 -2.66 15.43 4.07
C ILE A 259 -3.92 14.89 3.41
N VAL A 260 -5.01 14.75 4.17
CA VAL A 260 -6.33 14.33 3.68
C VAL A 260 -7.22 15.56 3.50
N GLU A 261 -7.73 15.72 2.30
CA GLU A 261 -8.65 16.80 1.96
C GLU A 261 -10.11 16.34 2.09
N GLU A 262 -11.03 17.10 1.45
CA GLU A 262 -12.46 16.80 1.46
C GLU A 262 -12.79 15.41 0.95
N LEU A 263 -13.89 14.85 1.44
CA LEU A 263 -14.37 13.53 1.09
C LEU A 263 -14.61 13.39 -0.42
N GLY A 264 -13.95 12.41 -1.05
CA GLY A 264 -14.05 12.13 -2.49
C GLY A 264 -13.16 12.99 -3.40
N SER A 265 -12.43 13.98 -2.86
CA SER A 265 -11.48 14.78 -3.66
C SER A 265 -10.31 13.95 -4.18
N GLY A 266 -9.83 12.96 -3.43
CA GLY A 266 -8.70 12.12 -3.80
C GLY A 266 -8.92 11.33 -5.08
N ILE A 267 -10.07 10.64 -5.21
CA ILE A 267 -10.42 9.89 -6.41
C ILE A 267 -10.56 10.84 -7.62
N ARG A 268 -11.22 11.98 -7.44
CA ARG A 268 -11.34 12.99 -8.49
C ARG A 268 -9.99 13.52 -8.97
N LYS A 269 -9.02 13.69 -8.07
CA LYS A 269 -7.65 14.08 -8.42
C LYS A 269 -6.93 12.97 -9.20
N MET A 270 -7.09 11.71 -8.81
CA MET A 270 -6.53 10.59 -9.57
C MET A 270 -7.05 10.59 -11.01
N PHE A 271 -8.36 10.70 -11.23
CA PHE A 271 -8.93 10.79 -12.59
C PHE A 271 -8.50 12.04 -13.34
N LYS A 272 -8.34 13.19 -12.67
CA LYS A 272 -7.92 14.45 -13.30
C LYS A 272 -6.47 14.41 -13.75
N TYR A 273 -5.58 13.90 -12.92
CA TYR A 273 -4.13 14.05 -13.15
C TYR A 273 -3.46 12.81 -13.76
N THR A 274 -4.04 11.62 -13.63
CA THR A 274 -3.47 10.41 -14.24
C THR A 274 -3.37 10.50 -15.77
N PRO A 275 -4.37 11.02 -16.52
CA PRO A 275 -4.22 11.19 -17.97
C PRO A 275 -3.04 12.09 -18.37
N LEU A 276 -2.71 13.08 -17.56
CA LEU A 276 -1.55 13.95 -17.78
C LEU A 276 -0.21 13.22 -17.49
N TYR A 277 -0.22 12.31 -16.52
CA TYR A 277 0.95 11.51 -16.12
C TYR A 277 1.16 10.30 -17.03
N ALA A 278 0.11 9.82 -17.69
CA ALA A 278 0.08 8.56 -18.43
C ALA A 278 -0.30 8.71 -19.91
N ASN A 279 -0.09 9.91 -20.50
CA ASN A 279 -0.39 10.19 -21.93
C ASN A 279 -1.81 9.80 -22.35
N GLY A 280 -2.80 10.27 -21.60
CA GLY A 280 -4.22 10.09 -21.87
C GLY A 280 -4.84 8.81 -21.30
N LYS A 281 -4.06 7.91 -20.66
CA LYS A 281 -4.63 6.74 -20.00
C LYS A 281 -5.26 7.13 -18.66
N GLU A 282 -6.42 6.58 -18.38
CA GLU A 282 -7.15 6.82 -17.13
C GLU A 282 -6.77 5.81 -16.02
N PRO A 283 -6.99 6.16 -14.74
CA PRO A 283 -6.87 5.20 -13.64
C PRO A 283 -8.01 4.19 -13.70
N ILE A 284 -7.75 2.97 -13.20
CA ILE A 284 -8.78 1.96 -12.98
C ILE A 284 -8.92 1.78 -11.46
N ILE A 285 -10.15 1.95 -10.95
CA ILE A 285 -10.44 1.77 -9.53
C ILE A 285 -11.61 0.80 -9.42
N GLU A 286 -11.39 -0.29 -8.71
CA GLU A 286 -12.37 -1.37 -8.51
C GLU A 286 -12.64 -1.57 -7.03
N GLU A 287 -13.91 -1.58 -6.66
CA GLU A 287 -14.35 -1.96 -5.33
C GLU A 287 -15.01 -3.34 -5.37
N GLN A 288 -14.32 -4.32 -4.80
CA GLN A 288 -14.77 -5.70 -4.61
C GLN A 288 -14.29 -6.18 -3.23
N ASP A 289 -14.23 -7.49 -2.99
CA ASP A 289 -13.59 -8.05 -1.79
C ASP A 289 -12.10 -7.67 -1.69
N VAL A 290 -11.52 -7.25 -2.80
CA VAL A 290 -10.24 -6.53 -2.88
C VAL A 290 -10.51 -5.15 -3.48
N TYR A 291 -10.15 -4.09 -2.76
CA TYR A 291 -10.14 -2.73 -3.29
C TYR A 291 -8.85 -2.52 -4.06
N ARG A 292 -8.97 -2.34 -5.37
CA ARG A 292 -7.83 -2.26 -6.28
C ARG A 292 -7.79 -0.90 -6.98
N ILE A 293 -6.60 -0.29 -6.98
CA ILE A 293 -6.31 0.90 -7.77
C ILE A 293 -5.19 0.57 -8.74
N GLU A 294 -5.38 0.88 -10.01
CA GLU A 294 -4.34 0.82 -11.03
C GLU A 294 -4.11 2.22 -11.60
N ILE A 295 -2.89 2.71 -11.50
CA ILE A 295 -2.46 4.00 -12.04
C ILE A 295 -1.43 3.73 -13.14
N PRO A 296 -1.78 3.91 -14.42
CA PRO A 296 -0.82 3.84 -15.50
C PRO A 296 0.17 5.00 -15.42
N TYR A 297 1.39 4.81 -15.90
CA TYR A 297 2.37 5.87 -16.10
C TYR A 297 3.25 5.58 -17.31
N ILE A 298 3.95 6.62 -17.79
CA ILE A 298 4.94 6.45 -18.83
C ILE A 298 6.30 6.27 -18.16
N PRO A 299 6.98 5.12 -18.37
CA PRO A 299 8.37 5.01 -18.00
C PRO A 299 9.13 6.09 -18.75
N THR A 300 9.81 7.00 -18.04
CA THR A 300 10.70 7.92 -18.72
C THR A 300 11.74 7.08 -19.44
N LEU A 301 11.76 7.13 -20.77
CA LEU A 301 12.91 6.63 -21.54
C LEU A 301 14.10 7.40 -21.04
N GLN A 302 14.94 6.72 -20.27
CA GLN A 302 15.99 7.31 -19.45
C GLN A 302 17.01 8.03 -20.30
N GLY A 303 16.96 9.34 -20.23
CA GLY A 303 18.10 10.17 -20.53
C GLY A 303 18.34 11.14 -19.37
N SER A 304 18.76 10.66 -18.21
CA SER A 304 19.58 11.38 -17.22
C SER A 304 19.71 10.72 -15.83
N ASN A 305 18.82 9.84 -15.39
CA ASN A 305 18.99 9.16 -14.09
C ASN A 305 19.22 7.64 -14.19
N ALA A 306 18.97 7.03 -15.35
CA ALA A 306 19.33 5.63 -15.62
C ALA A 306 20.85 5.43 -15.67
N GLU A 307 21.61 6.45 -16.05
CA GLU A 307 23.06 6.33 -15.98
C GLU A 307 23.58 6.19 -14.54
N ALA A 308 22.95 6.84 -13.57
CA ALA A 308 23.37 6.71 -12.16
C ALA A 308 22.92 5.38 -11.54
N THR A 309 21.67 4.92 -11.81
CA THR A 309 21.16 3.64 -11.27
C THR A 309 21.66 2.45 -12.09
N GLN A 310 21.74 2.55 -13.43
CA GLN A 310 22.40 1.51 -14.24
C GLN A 310 23.91 1.47 -13.98
N LYS A 311 24.60 2.61 -13.79
CA LYS A 311 26.00 2.61 -13.37
C LYS A 311 26.21 2.05 -11.96
N SER A 312 25.27 2.21 -11.02
CA SER A 312 25.37 1.58 -9.70
C SER A 312 25.02 0.08 -9.75
N THR A 313 23.98 -0.32 -10.48
CA THR A 313 23.59 -1.73 -10.64
C THR A 313 24.56 -2.47 -11.55
N GLN A 314 25.00 -1.87 -12.67
CA GLN A 314 26.07 -2.44 -13.50
C GLN A 314 27.41 -2.47 -12.75
N LYS A 315 27.78 -1.45 -11.98
CA LYS A 315 28.98 -1.48 -11.13
C LYS A 315 28.89 -2.54 -10.02
N SER A 316 27.73 -2.75 -9.39
CA SER A 316 27.57 -3.80 -8.39
C SER A 316 27.52 -5.18 -9.01
N THR A 317 26.80 -5.35 -10.13
CA THR A 317 26.77 -6.59 -10.90
C THR A 317 28.14 -6.92 -11.51
N GLN A 318 28.83 -5.96 -12.12
CA GLN A 318 30.20 -6.12 -12.60
C GLN A 318 31.19 -6.43 -11.49
N LYS A 319 31.11 -5.76 -10.32
CA LYS A 319 31.93 -6.09 -9.15
C LYS A 319 31.67 -7.50 -8.62
N SER A 320 30.41 -7.93 -8.55
CA SER A 320 30.07 -9.28 -8.09
C SER A 320 30.51 -10.33 -9.11
N THR A 321 30.32 -10.08 -10.40
CA THR A 321 30.78 -10.97 -11.49
C THR A 321 32.29 -11.08 -11.54
N GLN A 322 32.99 -9.98 -11.35
CA GLN A 322 34.45 -9.95 -11.33
C GLN A 322 35.02 -10.67 -10.10
N LYS A 323 34.41 -10.52 -8.92
CA LYS A 323 34.77 -11.29 -7.73
C LYS A 323 34.51 -12.79 -7.90
N ILE A 324 33.45 -13.20 -8.60
CA ILE A 324 33.20 -14.61 -8.91
C ILE A 324 34.32 -15.18 -9.78
N ILE A 325 34.78 -14.44 -10.80
CA ILE A 325 35.88 -14.85 -11.67
C ILE A 325 37.19 -14.95 -10.89
N GLU A 326 37.47 -13.98 -10.01
CA GLU A 326 38.66 -14.00 -9.11
C GLU A 326 38.62 -15.22 -8.17
N LEU A 327 37.49 -15.49 -7.52
CA LEU A 327 37.32 -16.65 -6.65
C LEU A 327 37.49 -17.99 -7.39
N ILE A 328 37.04 -18.07 -8.64
CA ILE A 328 37.24 -19.24 -9.49
C ILE A 328 38.71 -19.39 -9.88
N LYS A 329 39.43 -18.30 -10.19
CA LYS A 329 40.86 -18.31 -10.48
C LYS A 329 41.69 -18.78 -9.29
N ASP A 330 41.31 -18.30 -8.07
CA ASP A 330 42.00 -18.66 -6.84
C ASP A 330 41.71 -20.11 -6.39
N ASN A 331 40.47 -20.55 -6.56
CA ASN A 331 40.05 -21.93 -6.23
C ASN A 331 39.07 -22.45 -7.27
N PRO A 332 39.56 -23.21 -8.29
CA PRO A 332 38.72 -23.80 -9.32
C PRO A 332 37.65 -24.79 -8.82
N GLN A 333 37.78 -25.32 -7.61
CA GLN A 333 36.82 -26.24 -7.02
C GLN A 333 35.77 -25.56 -6.12
N ILE A 334 35.81 -24.22 -6.00
CA ILE A 334 34.91 -23.44 -5.15
C ILE A 334 33.44 -23.70 -5.48
N THR A 335 32.63 -23.91 -4.45
CA THR A 335 31.19 -24.16 -4.60
C THR A 335 30.41 -22.85 -4.68
N THR A 336 29.20 -22.91 -5.24
CA THR A 336 28.29 -21.75 -5.30
C THR A 336 27.90 -21.24 -3.90
N GLN A 337 27.95 -22.10 -2.89
CA GLN A 337 27.70 -21.73 -1.49
C GLN A 337 28.87 -20.92 -0.93
N GLU A 338 30.09 -21.37 -1.09
CA GLU A 338 31.30 -20.68 -0.66
C GLU A 338 31.48 -19.32 -1.35
N MET A 339 31.17 -19.25 -2.66
CA MET A 339 31.15 -17.98 -3.40
C MET A 339 30.11 -17.00 -2.80
N ALA A 340 28.93 -17.50 -2.42
CA ALA A 340 27.87 -16.68 -1.83
C ALA A 340 28.29 -16.08 -0.50
N GLU A 341 28.96 -16.88 0.36
CA GLU A 341 29.49 -16.48 1.64
C GLU A 341 30.66 -15.47 1.47
N ALA A 342 31.59 -15.74 0.55
CA ALA A 342 32.73 -14.85 0.30
C ALA A 342 32.34 -13.48 -0.26
N ILE A 343 31.28 -13.39 -1.04
CA ILE A 343 30.81 -12.13 -1.68
C ILE A 343 29.77 -11.43 -0.83
N GLY A 344 29.09 -12.15 0.12
CA GLY A 344 28.01 -11.60 0.94
C GLY A 344 26.67 -11.48 0.22
N ILE A 345 26.39 -12.38 -0.74
CA ILE A 345 25.14 -12.41 -1.51
C ILE A 345 24.49 -13.79 -1.44
N ILE A 346 23.18 -13.88 -1.73
CA ILE A 346 22.46 -15.16 -1.67
C ILE A 346 22.92 -16.12 -2.77
N ARG A 347 23.03 -17.43 -2.46
CA ARG A 347 23.45 -18.51 -3.35
C ARG A 347 22.74 -18.48 -4.72
N ARG A 348 21.43 -18.16 -4.74
CA ARG A 348 20.64 -18.08 -5.98
C ARG A 348 21.13 -16.97 -6.91
N THR A 349 21.60 -15.86 -6.36
CA THR A 349 22.18 -14.74 -7.12
C THR A 349 23.52 -15.15 -7.74
N VAL A 350 24.36 -15.87 -6.98
CA VAL A 350 25.62 -16.46 -7.51
C VAL A 350 25.33 -17.41 -8.66
N ALA A 351 24.35 -18.31 -8.51
CA ALA A 351 23.97 -19.25 -9.57
C ALA A 351 23.52 -18.54 -10.87
N LYS A 352 22.80 -17.41 -10.74
CA LYS A 352 22.38 -16.58 -11.88
C LYS A 352 23.59 -15.92 -12.58
N HIS A 353 24.55 -15.40 -11.80
CA HIS A 353 25.80 -14.85 -12.36
C HIS A 353 26.64 -15.90 -13.04
N ILE A 354 26.80 -17.08 -12.46
CA ILE A 354 27.52 -18.22 -13.05
C ILE A 354 26.87 -18.61 -14.39
N LYS A 355 25.55 -18.77 -14.44
CA LYS A 355 24.83 -19.09 -15.67
C LYS A 355 25.07 -18.05 -16.75
N SER A 356 25.01 -16.77 -16.42
CA SER A 356 25.29 -15.68 -17.35
C SER A 356 26.74 -15.67 -17.83
N LEU A 357 27.72 -16.01 -16.99
CA LEU A 357 29.13 -16.13 -17.37
C LEU A 357 29.37 -17.34 -18.29
N GLN A 358 28.66 -18.45 -18.06
CA GLN A 358 28.71 -19.63 -18.95
C GLN A 358 28.09 -19.33 -20.31
N GLU A 359 26.92 -18.68 -20.36
CA GLU A 359 26.26 -18.24 -21.60
C GLU A 359 27.12 -17.27 -22.43
N LYS A 360 27.97 -16.50 -21.79
CA LYS A 360 28.93 -15.59 -22.43
C LYS A 360 30.26 -16.25 -22.77
N GLY A 361 30.43 -17.54 -22.47
CA GLY A 361 31.67 -18.27 -22.72
C GLY A 361 32.86 -17.90 -21.84
N ILE A 362 32.67 -17.10 -20.79
CA ILE A 362 33.73 -16.57 -19.91
C ILE A 362 34.22 -17.67 -18.93
N ILE A 363 33.32 -18.51 -18.46
CA ILE A 363 33.66 -19.67 -17.61
C ILE A 363 32.99 -20.93 -18.13
N LYS A 364 33.61 -22.07 -17.90
CA LYS A 364 33.01 -23.39 -18.17
C LYS A 364 33.18 -24.34 -16.98
N ARG A 365 32.26 -25.28 -16.83
CA ARG A 365 32.35 -26.35 -15.83
C ARG A 365 32.98 -27.58 -16.52
N VAL A 366 34.01 -28.12 -15.90
CA VAL A 366 34.69 -29.33 -16.36
C VAL A 366 34.48 -30.46 -15.36
N GLY A 367 33.94 -31.57 -15.80
CA GLY A 367 33.63 -32.74 -14.98
C GLY A 367 32.21 -32.78 -14.42
N PRO A 368 31.87 -33.77 -13.59
CA PRO A 368 30.55 -33.99 -13.04
C PRO A 368 30.22 -32.95 -11.95
N ASP A 369 28.91 -32.86 -11.58
CA ASP A 369 28.41 -31.90 -10.55
C ASP A 369 29.08 -32.09 -9.19
N LYS A 370 29.43 -33.30 -8.82
CA LYS A 370 30.28 -33.62 -7.66
C LYS A 370 31.70 -33.94 -8.10
N GLY A 371 32.67 -33.11 -7.72
CA GLY A 371 34.09 -33.33 -8.03
C GLY A 371 34.61 -32.65 -9.32
N GLY A 372 33.75 -31.94 -10.07
CA GLY A 372 34.19 -31.11 -11.17
C GLY A 372 34.74 -29.75 -10.72
N HIS A 373 35.42 -29.05 -11.65
CA HIS A 373 36.02 -27.74 -11.40
C HIS A 373 35.58 -26.70 -12.43
N TRP A 374 35.79 -25.44 -12.09
CA TRP A 374 35.55 -24.32 -12.99
C TRP A 374 36.82 -23.95 -13.75
N GLU A 375 36.68 -23.63 -15.00
CA GLU A 375 37.74 -23.00 -15.81
C GLU A 375 37.29 -21.64 -16.32
N VAL A 376 38.18 -20.65 -16.22
CA VAL A 376 38.02 -19.35 -16.85
C VAL A 376 38.57 -19.46 -18.26
N VAL A 377 37.74 -19.17 -19.27
CA VAL A 377 38.15 -19.16 -20.67
C VAL A 377 38.79 -17.81 -20.94
N GLU A 378 40.11 -17.78 -21.12
CA GLU A 378 40.83 -16.56 -21.54
C GLU A 378 40.79 -16.52 -23.06
N ASP A 379 40.40 -15.36 -23.66
CA ASP A 379 40.58 -15.04 -25.07
C ASP A 379 42.05 -14.67 -25.36
#